data_c84564cf74372cff85dc2430375be73e
#
_entry.id   c84564cf74372cff85dc2430375be73e
#
_cell.length_a   1.000
_cell.length_b   1.000
_cell.length_c   1.000
_cell.angle_alpha   90.00
_cell.angle_beta   90.00
_cell.angle_gamma   90.00
#
_symmetry.space_group_name_H-M   'P 1'
#
loop_
_entity.id
_entity.type
_entity.pdbx_description
1 polymer ?
#
loop_
_entity_poly.entity_id
_entity_poly.type
_entity_poly.pdbx_seq_one_letter_code
_entity_poly.pdbx_strand_id
1 'polypeptide(L)'
;MANPSSSSIGNATEQQFLPSITMDTLGSLGNYDKWSGGDVTATITKYRPGGMGPEITYPSLSIIGDVTVSRVFVQERDQALVAALAQVVGEQYGTITLQPLDASGNILGPPTTYRGRLQAVKPGNTDSTSSAPRMYDLTFAIETLNG
;
A
#
# COMPACT_ATOMS: atom_id res chain seq x y z
N MET A 1 13.34 37.21 -1.28
CA MET A 1 12.58 36.03 -0.93
C MET A 1 13.29 34.76 -1.41
N ALA A 2 13.49 33.83 -0.56
CA ALA A 2 14.08 32.57 -0.98
C ALA A 2 13.09 31.78 -1.83
N ASN A 3 13.56 31.22 -2.92
CA ASN A 3 12.74 30.30 -3.69
C ASN A 3 12.51 29.03 -2.88
N PRO A 4 11.28 28.52 -2.86
CA PRO A 4 11.09 27.21 -2.28
C PRO A 4 11.91 26.20 -3.08
N SER A 5 12.49 25.24 -2.39
CA SER A 5 13.17 24.14 -3.07
C SER A 5 12.15 23.34 -3.88
N SER A 6 12.62 22.63 -4.89
CA SER A 6 11.74 21.79 -5.68
C SER A 6 11.02 20.74 -4.81
N SER A 7 11.67 20.29 -3.73
CA SER A 7 11.05 19.35 -2.81
C SER A 7 9.89 19.96 -2.01
N SER A 8 9.84 21.30 -1.85
CA SER A 8 8.74 21.95 -1.13
C SER A 8 7.57 22.30 -2.02
N ILE A 9 7.72 22.33 -3.35
CA ILE A 9 6.66 22.75 -4.27
C ILE A 9 6.16 21.68 -5.22
N GLY A 10 6.80 20.56 -5.33
CA GLY A 10 6.33 19.57 -6.29
C GLY A 10 6.79 18.16 -6.04
N ASN A 11 7.92 17.99 -5.40
CA ASN A 11 8.50 16.68 -5.23
C ASN A 11 8.08 16.08 -3.88
N ALA A 12 7.44 14.91 -3.94
CA ALA A 12 7.15 14.15 -2.76
C ALA A 12 8.32 13.24 -2.40
N THR A 13 8.57 13.04 -1.11
CA THR A 13 9.50 12.04 -0.61
C THR A 13 8.72 10.85 -0.09
N GLU A 14 9.39 9.73 0.13
CA GLU A 14 8.75 8.55 0.73
C GLU A 14 8.20 8.82 2.14
N GLN A 15 8.74 9.83 2.82
CA GLN A 15 8.26 10.19 4.15
C GLN A 15 6.96 10.98 4.15
N GLN A 16 6.50 11.45 3.00
CA GLN A 16 5.32 12.31 2.89
C GLN A 16 4.03 11.52 2.67
N PHE A 17 4.00 10.27 3.06
CA PHE A 17 2.80 9.44 2.98
C PHE A 17 2.59 8.69 4.29
N LEU A 18 1.34 8.55 4.67
CA LEU A 18 0.96 7.86 5.89
C LEU A 18 -0.05 6.77 5.56
N PRO A 19 0.37 5.52 5.50
CA PRO A 19 -0.57 4.41 5.30
C PRO A 19 -1.26 4.05 6.61
N SER A 20 -2.56 3.79 6.53
CA SER A 20 -3.34 3.29 7.65
C SER A 20 -4.26 2.18 7.17
N ILE A 21 -4.60 1.27 8.08
CA ILE A 21 -5.40 0.10 7.75
C ILE A 21 -6.60 -0.01 8.68
N THR A 22 -7.74 -0.31 8.09
CA THR A 22 -8.96 -0.66 8.83
C THR A 22 -9.48 -1.98 8.31
N MET A 23 -9.60 -2.97 9.20
CA MET A 23 -10.19 -4.26 8.87
C MET A 23 -11.68 -4.25 9.17
N ASP A 24 -12.45 -5.01 8.40
CA ASP A 24 -13.92 -4.98 8.52
C ASP A 24 -14.41 -5.48 9.89
N THR A 25 -13.78 -6.50 10.44
CA THR A 25 -14.20 -7.05 11.74
C THR A 25 -13.28 -6.68 12.89
N LEU A 26 -11.99 -6.51 12.63
CA LEU A 26 -11.02 -6.17 13.66
C LEU A 26 -10.89 -4.65 13.90
N GLY A 27 -11.51 -3.85 13.04
CA GLY A 27 -11.48 -2.39 13.17
C GLY A 27 -10.16 -1.79 12.71
N SER A 28 -9.89 -0.58 13.19
CA SER A 28 -8.69 0.15 12.80
C SER A 28 -7.43 -0.47 13.40
N LEU A 29 -6.45 -0.73 12.56
CA LEU A 29 -5.15 -1.23 12.99
C LEU A 29 -4.12 -0.10 13.20
N GLY A 30 -4.50 1.13 12.87
CA GLY A 30 -3.61 2.28 13.02
C GLY A 30 -2.73 2.52 11.81
N ASN A 31 -1.67 3.29 12.04
CA ASN A 31 -0.76 3.71 10.99
C ASN A 31 0.38 2.72 10.82
N TYR A 32 0.88 2.63 9.59
CA TYR A 32 2.00 1.76 9.24
C TYR A 32 3.18 2.60 8.76
N ASP A 33 4.38 2.02 8.83
CA ASP A 33 5.62 2.76 8.58
C ASP A 33 6.06 2.69 7.13
N LYS A 34 5.77 1.59 6.44
CA LYS A 34 6.23 1.34 5.08
C LYS A 34 5.09 0.88 4.20
N TRP A 35 5.19 1.23 2.94
CA TRP A 35 4.23 0.87 1.91
C TRP A 35 4.95 0.44 0.65
N SER A 36 4.44 -0.58 -0.01
CA SER A 36 4.88 -0.95 -1.35
C SER A 36 3.74 -1.58 -2.13
N GLY A 37 3.80 -1.48 -3.45
CA GLY A 37 2.81 -2.08 -4.33
C GLY A 37 1.69 -1.13 -4.70
N GLY A 38 0.58 -1.70 -5.13
CA GLY A 38 -0.58 -0.93 -5.56
C GLY A 38 -0.48 -0.42 -6.99
N ASP A 39 0.45 -0.95 -7.78
CA ASP A 39 0.61 -0.55 -9.17
C ASP A 39 -0.63 -0.94 -9.98
N VAL A 40 -1.07 -0.04 -10.84
CA VAL A 40 -2.19 -0.30 -11.74
C VAL A 40 -1.63 -0.57 -13.12
N THR A 41 -1.89 -1.76 -13.64
CA THR A 41 -1.40 -2.18 -14.95
C THR A 41 -2.52 -2.73 -15.81
N ALA A 42 -2.31 -2.68 -17.11
CA ALA A 42 -3.23 -3.29 -18.07
C ALA A 42 -2.41 -3.92 -19.18
N THR A 43 -2.87 -5.08 -19.64
CA THR A 43 -2.27 -5.71 -20.81
C THR A 43 -2.86 -5.08 -22.04
N ILE A 44 -2.02 -4.49 -22.88
CA ILE A 44 -2.43 -3.85 -24.12
C ILE A 44 -2.09 -4.77 -25.28
N THR A 45 -3.10 -5.11 -26.06
CA THR A 45 -2.88 -5.86 -27.32
C THR A 45 -2.75 -4.87 -28.45
N LYS A 46 -1.67 -5.00 -29.21
CA LYS A 46 -1.41 -4.15 -30.38
C LYS A 46 -1.70 -4.93 -31.65
N TYR A 47 -2.31 -4.26 -32.58
CA TYR A 47 -2.67 -4.86 -33.86
C TYR A 47 -2.46 -3.86 -34.99
N ARG A 48 -1.88 -4.34 -36.07
CA ARG A 48 -1.69 -3.53 -37.27
C ARG A 48 -2.59 -4.08 -38.37
N PRO A 49 -3.68 -3.39 -38.71
CA PRO A 49 -4.54 -3.83 -39.79
C PRO A 49 -3.82 -3.69 -41.12
N GLY A 50 -3.74 -4.76 -41.87
CA GLY A 50 -3.24 -4.88 -43.24
C GLY A 50 -2.16 -3.88 -43.67
N GLY A 51 -1.10 -4.38 -44.25
CA GLY A 51 -0.12 -3.54 -44.91
C GLY A 51 0.65 -2.60 -43.97
N MET A 52 0.79 -1.33 -44.35
CA MET A 52 1.64 -0.37 -43.65
C MET A 52 0.83 0.62 -42.81
N GLY A 53 -0.38 0.28 -42.43
CA GLY A 53 -1.19 1.12 -41.59
C GLY A 53 -0.63 1.31 -40.17
N PRO A 54 -1.12 2.31 -39.43
CA PRO A 54 -0.67 2.52 -38.07
C PRO A 54 -1.10 1.36 -37.15
N GLU A 55 -0.26 1.11 -36.17
CA GLU A 55 -0.56 0.12 -35.13
C GLU A 55 -1.66 0.65 -34.21
N ILE A 56 -2.67 -0.14 -33.94
CA ILE A 56 -3.75 0.22 -33.01
C ILE A 56 -3.70 -0.62 -31.76
N THR A 57 -4.21 -0.09 -30.66
CA THR A 57 -4.24 -0.77 -29.38
C THR A 57 -5.67 -1.11 -29.00
N TYR A 58 -5.85 -2.27 -28.38
CA TYR A 58 -7.14 -2.68 -27.83
C TYR A 58 -7.12 -2.50 -26.32
N PRO A 59 -8.19 -1.90 -25.75
CA PRO A 59 -8.29 -1.76 -24.32
C PRO A 59 -8.46 -3.11 -23.63
N SER A 60 -7.92 -3.23 -22.42
CA SER A 60 -8.15 -4.38 -21.58
C SER A 60 -8.43 -3.91 -20.15
N LEU A 61 -8.86 -4.87 -19.31
CA LEU A 61 -9.13 -4.55 -17.93
C LEU A 61 -7.81 -4.26 -17.20
N SER A 62 -7.84 -3.24 -16.36
CA SER A 62 -6.71 -2.93 -15.51
C SER A 62 -6.67 -3.86 -14.29
N ILE A 63 -5.48 -4.15 -13.84
CA ILE A 63 -5.21 -4.97 -12.66
C ILE A 63 -4.45 -4.13 -11.66
N ILE A 64 -4.86 -4.18 -10.39
CA ILE A 64 -4.17 -3.50 -9.30
C ILE A 64 -3.29 -4.50 -8.60
N GLY A 65 -2.00 -4.20 -8.49
CA GLY A 65 -1.05 -5.05 -7.82
C GLY A 65 -1.28 -5.14 -6.31
N ASP A 66 -0.73 -6.16 -5.68
CA ASP A 66 -0.85 -6.35 -4.25
C ASP A 66 -0.17 -5.21 -3.50
N VAL A 67 -0.72 -4.87 -2.35
CA VAL A 67 -0.17 -3.85 -1.47
C VAL A 67 0.41 -4.53 -0.23
N THR A 68 1.64 -4.19 0.10
CA THR A 68 2.31 -4.66 1.30
C THR A 68 2.61 -3.48 2.21
N VAL A 69 2.21 -3.59 3.47
CA VAL A 69 2.49 -2.58 4.49
C VAL A 69 3.26 -3.23 5.64
N SER A 70 4.14 -2.46 6.25
CA SER A 70 4.99 -2.94 7.33
C SER A 70 5.07 -1.91 8.44
N ARG A 71 5.19 -2.40 9.66
CA ARG A 71 5.52 -1.53 10.80
C ARG A 71 6.32 -2.29 11.84
N VAL A 72 6.92 -1.55 12.75
CA VAL A 72 7.67 -2.12 13.86
C VAL A 72 6.74 -2.92 14.76
N PHE A 73 7.17 -4.12 15.11
CA PHE A 73 6.41 -5.01 16.00
C PHE A 73 6.52 -4.52 17.44
N VAL A 74 5.40 -4.09 18.01
CA VAL A 74 5.30 -3.72 19.41
C VAL A 74 4.59 -4.87 20.13
N GLN A 75 5.29 -5.53 21.05
CA GLN A 75 4.81 -6.78 21.62
C GLN A 75 3.45 -6.67 22.30
N GLU A 76 3.21 -5.60 23.05
CA GLU A 76 1.93 -5.42 23.75
C GLU A 76 0.76 -5.22 22.79
N ARG A 77 1.01 -4.55 21.66
CA ARG A 77 -0.02 -4.24 20.67
C ARG A 77 -0.18 -5.35 19.64
N ASP A 78 0.94 -5.86 19.13
CA ASP A 78 0.95 -6.63 17.89
C ASP A 78 0.95 -8.14 18.10
N GLN A 79 1.27 -8.62 19.30
CA GLN A 79 1.29 -10.05 19.57
C GLN A 79 -0.09 -10.69 19.34
N ALA A 80 -1.12 -10.15 19.97
CA ALA A 80 -2.48 -10.64 19.80
C ALA A 80 -3.05 -10.28 18.43
N LEU A 81 -2.71 -9.11 17.90
CA LEU A 81 -3.19 -8.65 16.61
C LEU A 81 -2.71 -9.54 15.47
N VAL A 82 -1.43 -9.88 15.45
CA VAL A 82 -0.88 -10.75 14.39
C VAL A 82 -1.50 -12.13 14.46
N ALA A 83 -1.72 -12.67 15.67
CA ALA A 83 -2.38 -13.95 15.83
C ALA A 83 -3.83 -13.92 15.32
N ALA A 84 -4.56 -12.84 15.61
CA ALA A 84 -5.93 -12.68 15.13
C ALA A 84 -5.99 -12.53 13.61
N LEU A 85 -5.06 -11.76 13.03
CA LEU A 85 -4.98 -11.57 11.58
C LEU A 85 -4.66 -12.87 10.85
N ALA A 86 -3.79 -13.70 11.43
CA ALA A 86 -3.42 -14.97 10.81
C ALA A 86 -4.61 -15.91 10.66
N GLN A 87 -5.62 -15.80 11.51
CA GLN A 87 -6.82 -16.64 11.44
C GLN A 87 -7.82 -16.19 10.37
N VAL A 88 -7.72 -14.94 9.89
CA VAL A 88 -8.64 -14.39 8.91
C VAL A 88 -8.00 -14.16 7.55
N VAL A 89 -6.77 -14.65 7.36
CA VAL A 89 -6.07 -14.56 6.07
C VAL A 89 -6.90 -15.26 4.99
N GLY A 90 -7.07 -14.57 3.87
CA GLY A 90 -7.82 -15.07 2.72
C GLY A 90 -9.32 -14.82 2.80
N GLU A 91 -9.85 -14.42 3.95
CA GLU A 91 -11.29 -14.25 4.14
C GLU A 91 -11.71 -12.80 4.32
N GLN A 92 -11.00 -12.05 5.16
CA GLN A 92 -11.44 -10.74 5.57
C GLN A 92 -10.94 -9.64 4.66
N TYR A 93 -11.82 -8.69 4.37
CA TYR A 93 -11.47 -7.47 3.65
C TYR A 93 -10.89 -6.43 4.57
N GLY A 94 -9.96 -5.65 4.04
CA GLY A 94 -9.42 -4.49 4.70
C GLY A 94 -9.42 -3.29 3.77
N THR A 95 -9.42 -2.12 4.35
CA THR A 95 -9.29 -0.84 3.64
C THR A 95 -7.95 -0.23 4.01
N ILE A 96 -7.13 0.05 3.01
CA ILE A 96 -5.82 0.66 3.20
C ILE A 96 -5.91 2.08 2.67
N THR A 97 -5.63 3.05 3.54
CA THR A 97 -5.68 4.47 3.19
C THR A 97 -4.27 5.02 3.15
N LEU A 98 -3.89 5.57 2.01
CA LEU A 98 -2.60 6.22 1.84
C LEU A 98 -2.83 7.73 1.83
N GLN A 99 -2.51 8.39 2.94
CA GLN A 99 -2.71 9.81 3.14
C GLN A 99 -1.46 10.58 2.73
N PRO A 100 -1.55 11.44 1.70
CA PRO A 100 -0.41 12.31 1.39
C PRO A 100 -0.24 13.38 2.47
N LEU A 101 1.01 13.71 2.75
CA LEU A 101 1.38 14.72 3.74
C LEU A 101 2.22 15.80 3.06
N ASP A 102 2.15 17.02 3.58
CA ASP A 102 3.06 18.08 3.14
C ASP A 102 4.44 17.93 3.79
N ALA A 103 5.36 18.83 3.45
CA ALA A 103 6.72 18.77 4.00
C ALA A 103 6.78 18.94 5.51
N SER A 104 5.73 19.51 6.13
CA SER A 104 5.64 19.69 7.58
C SER A 104 4.89 18.56 8.27
N GLY A 105 4.43 17.55 7.54
CA GLY A 105 3.71 16.42 8.09
C GLY A 105 2.20 16.63 8.24
N ASN A 106 1.66 17.72 7.71
CA ASN A 106 0.21 17.97 7.73
C ASN A 106 -0.48 17.30 6.56
N ILE A 107 -1.76 17.02 6.71
CA ILE A 107 -2.58 16.38 5.67
C ILE A 107 -2.64 17.27 4.44
N LEU A 108 -2.33 16.69 3.29
CA LEU A 108 -2.33 17.36 2.00
C LEU A 108 -3.27 16.64 1.04
N GLY A 109 -4.46 17.18 0.85
CA GLY A 109 -5.42 16.65 -0.09
C GLY A 109 -6.10 15.35 0.34
N PRO A 110 -6.94 14.78 -0.54
CA PRO A 110 -7.68 13.58 -0.22
C PRO A 110 -6.77 12.34 -0.23
N PRO A 111 -7.06 11.34 0.62
CA PRO A 111 -6.30 10.10 0.61
C PRO A 111 -6.67 9.19 -0.56
N THR A 112 -5.74 8.33 -0.94
CA THR A 112 -6.01 7.23 -1.86
C THR A 112 -6.41 6.02 -1.05
N THR A 113 -7.51 5.38 -1.40
CA THR A 113 -8.06 4.26 -0.67
C THR A 113 -8.01 2.99 -1.53
N TYR A 114 -7.43 1.94 -0.97
CA TYR A 114 -7.38 0.62 -1.59
C TYR A 114 -8.23 -0.33 -0.77
N ARG A 115 -8.98 -1.19 -1.44
CA ARG A 115 -9.78 -2.19 -0.77
C ARG A 115 -9.47 -3.57 -1.33
N GLY A 116 -9.23 -4.52 -0.46
CA GLY A 116 -8.93 -5.88 -0.85
C GLY A 116 -8.91 -6.83 0.31
N ARG A 117 -8.64 -8.09 0.03
CA ARG A 117 -8.57 -9.13 1.04
C ARG A 117 -7.16 -9.25 1.61
N LEU A 118 -7.10 -9.53 2.89
CA LEU A 118 -5.83 -9.86 3.53
C LEU A 118 -5.30 -11.17 2.94
N GLN A 119 -4.16 -11.08 2.27
CA GLN A 119 -3.58 -12.21 1.56
C GLN A 119 -2.53 -12.93 2.38
N ALA A 120 -1.70 -12.20 3.13
CA ALA A 120 -0.62 -12.78 3.90
C ALA A 120 -0.29 -11.94 5.12
N VAL A 121 0.11 -12.61 6.18
CA VAL A 121 0.63 -12.01 7.39
C VAL A 121 2.00 -12.62 7.65
N LYS A 122 3.03 -11.78 7.64
CA LYS A 122 4.40 -12.20 7.92
C LYS A 122 4.83 -11.59 9.24
N PRO A 123 5.00 -12.40 10.29
CA PRO A 123 5.30 -11.87 11.63
C PRO A 123 6.70 -11.32 11.79
N GLY A 124 7.52 -11.41 10.76
CA GLY A 124 8.89 -10.92 10.80
C GLY A 124 9.86 -11.95 11.35
N ASN A 125 11.14 -11.64 11.22
CA ASN A 125 12.22 -12.50 11.68
C ASN A 125 12.55 -12.21 13.14
N THR A 126 12.95 -13.26 13.85
CA THR A 126 13.49 -13.12 15.20
C THR A 126 14.93 -13.64 15.23
N ASP A 127 15.81 -12.87 15.84
CA ASP A 127 17.20 -13.23 16.02
C ASP A 127 17.66 -12.71 17.38
N SER A 128 17.98 -13.63 18.29
CA SER A 128 18.36 -13.28 19.65
C SER A 128 19.68 -12.51 19.74
N THR A 129 20.48 -12.52 18.68
CA THR A 129 21.74 -11.80 18.61
C THR A 129 21.65 -10.43 17.96
N SER A 130 20.48 -10.10 17.38
CA SER A 130 20.26 -8.84 16.68
C SER A 130 19.53 -7.85 17.60
N SER A 131 19.97 -6.60 17.60
CA SER A 131 19.28 -5.50 18.27
C SER A 131 18.38 -4.70 17.31
N ALA A 132 18.29 -5.11 16.05
CA ALA A 132 17.44 -4.44 15.06
C ALA A 132 15.94 -4.59 15.44
N PRO A 133 15.13 -3.57 15.17
CA PRO A 133 13.70 -3.69 15.43
C PRO A 133 13.07 -4.81 14.60
N ARG A 134 12.20 -5.58 15.22
CA ARG A 134 11.41 -6.58 14.51
C ARG A 134 10.27 -5.88 13.79
N MET A 135 10.12 -6.18 12.50
CA MET A 135 9.02 -5.65 11.71
C MET A 135 8.13 -6.78 11.22
N TYR A 136 6.87 -6.51 11.03
CA TYR A 136 5.95 -7.46 10.44
C TYR A 136 5.27 -6.85 9.23
N ASP A 137 4.86 -7.70 8.30
CA ASP A 137 4.29 -7.30 7.02
C ASP A 137 2.88 -7.84 6.86
N LEU A 138 2.01 -7.03 6.29
CA LEU A 138 0.68 -7.43 5.85
C LEU A 138 0.58 -7.21 4.35
N THR A 139 0.12 -8.21 3.63
CA THR A 139 -0.09 -8.13 2.18
C THR A 139 -1.56 -8.26 1.87
N PHE A 140 -2.07 -7.35 1.04
CA PHE A 140 -3.46 -7.33 0.63
C PHE A 140 -3.57 -7.51 -0.88
N ALA A 141 -4.47 -8.41 -1.30
CA ALA A 141 -4.84 -8.56 -2.69
C ALA A 141 -5.93 -7.53 -3.02
N ILE A 142 -5.59 -6.53 -3.79
CA ILE A 142 -6.44 -5.36 -4.00
C ILE A 142 -7.47 -5.62 -5.09
N GLU A 143 -8.71 -5.25 -4.82
CA GLU A 143 -9.81 -5.35 -5.78
C GLU A 143 -10.21 -3.98 -6.33
N THR A 144 -10.25 -2.95 -5.51
CA THR A 144 -10.69 -1.63 -5.92
C THR A 144 -9.75 -0.54 -5.41
N LEU A 145 -9.71 0.56 -6.17
CA LEU A 145 -8.92 1.75 -5.87
C LEU A 145 -9.80 2.97 -6.00
N ASN A 146 -9.82 3.80 -4.95
CA ASN A 146 -10.43 5.11 -4.97
C ASN A 146 -9.39 6.15 -4.59
N GLY A 147 -9.33 7.20 -5.36
CA GLY A 147 -8.35 8.25 -5.10
C GLY A 147 -8.96 9.61 -4.97
#